data_e1b2288d1a4ec8cae0e6a1871e8706aa
#
_entry.id   e1b2288d1a4ec8cae0e6a1871e8706aa
#
_cell.length_a   1.000
_cell.length_b   1.000
_cell.length_c   1.000
_cell.angle_alpha   90.00
_cell.angle_beta   90.00
_cell.angle_gamma   90.00
#
_symmetry.space_group_name_H-M   'P 1'
#
loop_
_entity.id
_entity.type
_entity.pdbx_description
1 polymer ?
#
loop_
_entity_poly.entity_id
_entity_poly.type
_entity_poly.pdbx_seq_one_letter_code
_entity_poly.pdbx_strand_id
1 'polypeptide(L)'
;MCELLGISAKQRRAVTAILREFFSHAEKHPHGWGLARFADTEGPRLLRPPLIDKEPFKATASERLRHLLEDGVEERTLLAHIRFATVGNLEYANCHPFTASDNSGRVWTLVHNGTIFGGEILNDYFGIQFGETDSERVLLHLVACIDRAQSRRGHPLDANERFDVLASEVATLAKGNKLNLLIYDGEVMYAHSNFRGALHYSKDGDALIFSTNPLSTGDWTPLPFTRLVAARDGAFIREAPPHGHEYIYNPDDYRFVYMNFARL
;
A
#
# COMPACT_ATOMS: atom_id res chain seq x y z
N MET A 1 10.82 8.20 -6.98
CA MET A 1 9.81 7.87 -5.96
C MET A 1 9.13 6.57 -6.36
N CYS A 2 8.66 5.76 -5.42
CA CYS A 2 7.92 4.53 -5.71
C CYS A 2 6.60 4.80 -6.44
N GLU A 3 6.00 3.77 -7.02
CA GLU A 3 4.64 3.83 -7.55
C GLU A 3 3.77 2.72 -6.96
N LEU A 4 2.50 3.02 -6.77
CA LEU A 4 1.46 2.15 -6.23
C LEU A 4 0.42 1.88 -7.30
N LEU A 5 -0.10 0.65 -7.30
CA LEU A 5 -1.32 0.27 -8.00
C LEU A 5 -2.21 -0.53 -7.05
N GLY A 6 -3.51 -0.28 -7.06
CA GLY A 6 -4.52 -1.06 -6.35
C GLY A 6 -5.75 -1.25 -7.21
N ILE A 7 -6.36 -2.41 -7.15
CA ILE A 7 -7.64 -2.70 -7.81
C ILE A 7 -8.61 -3.28 -6.78
N SER A 8 -9.80 -2.70 -6.70
CA SER A 8 -10.94 -3.22 -5.97
C SER A 8 -12.12 -3.33 -6.94
N ALA A 9 -12.56 -4.53 -7.27
CA ALA A 9 -13.66 -4.77 -8.18
C ALA A 9 -14.73 -5.65 -7.54
N LYS A 10 -15.95 -5.58 -8.07
CA LYS A 10 -17.05 -6.42 -7.62
C LYS A 10 -16.89 -7.87 -8.10
N GLN A 11 -16.33 -8.06 -9.30
CA GLN A 11 -16.09 -9.36 -9.91
C GLN A 11 -14.64 -9.50 -10.36
N ARG A 12 -14.18 -10.73 -10.60
CA ARG A 12 -12.90 -10.98 -11.26
C ARG A 12 -12.90 -10.38 -12.65
N ARG A 13 -11.77 -9.84 -13.03
CA ARG A 13 -11.56 -9.21 -14.33
C ARG A 13 -10.13 -9.40 -14.82
N ALA A 14 -9.95 -9.40 -16.13
CA ALA A 14 -8.62 -9.40 -16.73
C ALA A 14 -7.91 -8.08 -16.41
N VAL A 15 -6.76 -8.16 -15.74
CA VAL A 15 -5.96 -7.00 -15.29
C VAL A 15 -4.56 -6.98 -15.90
N THR A 16 -4.25 -7.95 -16.77
CA THR A 16 -2.92 -8.10 -17.39
C THR A 16 -2.45 -6.84 -18.10
N ALA A 17 -3.33 -6.18 -18.87
CA ALA A 17 -2.96 -4.97 -19.61
C ALA A 17 -2.57 -3.82 -18.67
N ILE A 18 -3.34 -3.62 -17.60
CA ILE A 18 -3.08 -2.62 -16.56
C ILE A 18 -1.74 -2.91 -15.86
N LEU A 19 -1.48 -4.17 -15.51
CA LEU A 19 -0.23 -4.58 -14.87
C LEU A 19 0.98 -4.41 -15.81
N ARG A 20 0.84 -4.73 -17.11
CA ARG A 20 1.90 -4.51 -18.10
C ARG A 20 2.29 -3.04 -18.20
N GLU A 21 1.31 -2.16 -18.28
CA GLU A 21 1.56 -0.72 -18.32
C GLU A 21 2.20 -0.25 -17.02
N PHE A 22 1.62 -0.58 -15.86
CA PHE A 22 2.15 -0.20 -14.56
C PHE A 22 3.61 -0.65 -14.39
N PHE A 23 3.92 -1.91 -14.63
CA PHE A 23 5.28 -2.42 -14.46
C PHE A 23 6.27 -1.92 -15.51
N SER A 24 5.81 -1.38 -16.66
CA SER A 24 6.69 -0.70 -17.62
C SER A 24 7.33 0.56 -17.05
N HIS A 25 6.71 1.21 -16.08
CA HIS A 25 7.26 2.38 -15.37
C HIS A 25 8.51 2.03 -14.53
N ALA A 26 8.80 0.75 -14.31
CA ALA A 26 9.98 0.30 -13.59
C ALA A 26 11.32 0.67 -14.26
N GLU A 27 11.31 1.14 -15.51
CA GLU A 27 12.52 1.70 -16.13
C GLU A 27 13.10 2.88 -15.32
N LYS A 28 12.27 3.62 -14.63
CA LYS A 28 12.66 4.72 -13.73
C LYS A 28 12.74 4.31 -12.25
N HIS A 29 12.36 3.06 -11.92
CA HIS A 29 12.24 2.55 -10.55
C HIS A 29 12.89 1.15 -10.43
N PRO A 30 14.23 1.07 -10.51
CA PRO A 30 14.92 -0.21 -10.71
C PRO A 30 15.14 -1.05 -9.45
N HIS A 31 14.65 -0.63 -8.29
CA HIS A 31 15.08 -1.16 -7.00
C HIS A 31 14.17 -2.25 -6.41
N GLY A 32 13.19 -2.70 -7.17
CA GLY A 32 12.30 -3.80 -6.80
C GLY A 32 10.88 -3.63 -7.31
N TRP A 33 10.16 -4.74 -7.31
CA TRP A 33 8.75 -4.79 -7.63
C TRP A 33 8.04 -5.77 -6.71
N GLY A 34 6.71 -5.70 -6.67
CA GLY A 34 5.89 -6.70 -6.03
C GLY A 34 4.42 -6.57 -6.35
N LEU A 35 3.75 -7.70 -6.23
CA LEU A 35 2.34 -7.91 -6.52
C LEU A 35 1.74 -8.82 -5.45
N ALA A 36 0.68 -8.37 -4.79
CA ALA A 36 -0.18 -9.18 -3.95
C ALA A 36 -1.50 -9.44 -4.67
N ARG A 37 -1.86 -10.71 -4.82
CA ARG A 37 -3.13 -11.18 -5.39
C ARG A 37 -3.95 -11.86 -4.30
N PHE A 38 -5.24 -11.56 -4.26
CA PHE A 38 -6.13 -12.02 -3.19
C PHE A 38 -7.14 -13.01 -3.76
N ALA A 39 -6.96 -14.30 -3.46
CA ALA A 39 -7.79 -15.37 -4.00
C ALA A 39 -9.27 -15.25 -3.63
N ASP A 40 -10.14 -15.42 -4.63
CA ASP A 40 -11.60 -15.46 -4.50
C ASP A 40 -12.11 -16.88 -4.14
N THR A 41 -11.57 -17.48 -3.12
CA THR A 41 -12.02 -18.81 -2.70
C THR A 41 -13.15 -18.71 -1.68
N GLU A 42 -14.08 -19.67 -1.70
CA GLU A 42 -15.13 -19.80 -0.68
C GLU A 42 -14.52 -19.95 0.72
N GLY A 43 -15.11 -19.29 1.70
CA GLY A 43 -14.69 -19.28 3.09
C GLY A 43 -14.14 -17.92 3.57
N PRO A 44 -13.78 -17.79 4.84
CA PRO A 44 -13.37 -16.50 5.41
C PRO A 44 -12.06 -16.00 4.77
N ARG A 45 -12.19 -15.05 3.82
CA ARG A 45 -11.06 -14.39 3.14
C ARG A 45 -10.09 -13.73 4.11
N LEU A 46 -10.60 -13.34 5.25
CA LEU A 46 -9.92 -12.58 6.30
C LEU A 46 -8.65 -13.26 6.83
N LEU A 47 -8.63 -14.59 6.82
CA LEU A 47 -7.57 -15.41 7.40
C LEU A 47 -6.60 -15.96 6.35
N ARG A 48 -6.71 -15.55 5.09
CA ARG A 48 -5.86 -16.06 4.01
C ARG A 48 -4.81 -15.05 3.64
N PRO A 49 -3.54 -15.45 3.71
CA PRO A 49 -2.47 -14.59 3.19
C PRO A 49 -2.63 -14.42 1.67
N PRO A 50 -2.26 -13.25 1.13
CA PRO A 50 -2.20 -13.05 -0.31
C PRO A 50 -1.14 -13.94 -0.95
N LEU A 51 -1.31 -14.22 -2.24
CA LEU A 51 -0.23 -14.70 -3.08
C LEU A 51 0.67 -13.52 -3.41
N ILE A 52 1.93 -13.57 -2.94
CA ILE A 52 2.89 -12.48 -3.13
C ILE A 52 4.00 -12.91 -4.06
N ASP A 53 4.13 -12.17 -5.16
CA ASP A 53 5.27 -12.21 -6.06
C ASP A 53 6.04 -10.90 -5.90
N LYS A 54 7.34 -10.95 -5.56
CA LYS A 54 8.19 -9.76 -5.43
C LYS A 54 9.67 -10.10 -5.58
N GLU A 55 10.44 -9.13 -6.08
CA GLU A 55 11.89 -9.28 -6.29
C GLU A 55 12.60 -7.95 -6.07
N PRO A 56 13.87 -7.94 -5.57
CA PRO A 56 14.61 -6.73 -5.25
C PRO A 56 15.38 -6.16 -6.45
N PHE A 57 14.84 -6.27 -7.65
CA PHE A 57 15.40 -5.70 -8.87
C PHE A 57 14.29 -5.24 -9.83
N LYS A 58 14.68 -4.63 -10.94
CA LYS A 58 13.77 -3.97 -11.87
C LYS A 58 12.72 -4.94 -12.43
N ALA A 59 11.44 -4.55 -12.38
CA ALA A 59 10.32 -5.37 -12.84
C ALA A 59 10.46 -5.79 -14.32
N THR A 60 10.91 -4.89 -15.20
CA THR A 60 11.10 -5.20 -16.63
C THR A 60 12.23 -6.19 -16.92
N ALA A 61 13.07 -6.52 -15.94
CA ALA A 61 14.09 -7.56 -16.03
C ALA A 61 13.66 -8.89 -15.38
N SER A 62 12.47 -8.96 -14.80
CA SER A 62 11.98 -10.15 -14.10
C SER A 62 11.39 -11.18 -15.06
N GLU A 63 12.00 -12.36 -15.15
CA GLU A 63 11.42 -13.50 -15.84
C GLU A 63 10.16 -14.02 -15.17
N ARG A 64 10.13 -14.01 -13.84
CA ARG A 64 8.97 -14.41 -13.04
C ARG A 64 7.76 -13.54 -13.38
N LEU A 65 7.93 -12.21 -13.37
CA LEU A 65 6.85 -11.29 -13.73
C LEU A 65 6.43 -11.44 -15.18
N ARG A 66 7.40 -11.62 -16.09
CA ARG A 66 7.11 -11.83 -17.52
C ARG A 66 6.21 -13.06 -17.73
N HIS A 67 6.54 -14.21 -17.14
CA HIS A 67 5.73 -15.43 -17.24
C HIS A 67 4.34 -15.21 -16.64
N LEU A 68 4.24 -14.60 -15.45
CA LEU A 68 2.95 -14.30 -14.82
C LEU A 68 2.05 -13.43 -15.72
N LEU A 69 2.64 -12.45 -16.40
CA LEU A 69 1.90 -11.58 -17.31
C LEU A 69 1.59 -12.26 -18.66
N GLU A 70 2.39 -13.25 -19.11
CA GLU A 70 2.13 -14.06 -20.30
C GLU A 70 0.99 -15.05 -20.05
N ASP A 71 0.94 -15.69 -18.88
CA ASP A 71 -0.13 -16.60 -18.47
C ASP A 71 -1.49 -15.90 -18.31
N GLY A 72 -1.45 -14.58 -18.15
CA GLY A 72 -2.63 -13.76 -17.92
C GLY A 72 -3.00 -13.67 -16.43
N VAL A 73 -3.42 -12.50 -16.01
CA VAL A 73 -3.84 -12.24 -14.63
C VAL A 73 -5.29 -11.79 -14.61
N GLU A 74 -6.10 -12.54 -13.88
CA GLU A 74 -7.49 -12.20 -13.60
C GLU A 74 -7.68 -12.10 -12.09
N GLU A 75 -8.02 -10.92 -11.60
CA GLU A 75 -8.22 -10.69 -10.17
C GLU A 75 -9.38 -9.74 -9.91
N ARG A 76 -9.95 -9.88 -8.74
CA ARG A 76 -10.93 -8.95 -8.18
C ARG A 76 -10.26 -7.87 -7.35
N THR A 77 -9.23 -8.26 -6.61
CA THR A 77 -8.50 -7.37 -5.74
C THR A 77 -7.00 -7.66 -5.87
N LEU A 78 -6.22 -6.61 -6.02
CA LEU A 78 -4.76 -6.71 -6.00
C LEU A 78 -4.13 -5.42 -5.47
N LEU A 79 -2.89 -5.54 -5.00
CA LEU A 79 -1.98 -4.44 -4.72
C LEU A 79 -0.65 -4.68 -5.42
N ALA A 80 -0.12 -3.66 -6.10
CA ALA A 80 1.18 -3.74 -6.74
C ALA A 80 2.04 -2.52 -6.41
N HIS A 81 3.35 -2.70 -6.51
CA HIS A 81 4.33 -1.70 -6.15
C HIS A 81 5.56 -1.79 -7.06
N ILE A 82 6.10 -0.65 -7.46
CA ILE A 82 7.45 -0.52 -8.02
C ILE A 82 8.29 0.40 -7.14
N ARG A 83 9.48 -0.10 -6.79
CA ARG A 83 10.32 0.49 -5.77
C ARG A 83 11.40 1.39 -6.34
N PHE A 84 11.46 2.61 -5.80
CA PHE A 84 12.64 3.45 -5.84
C PHE A 84 13.14 3.62 -4.39
N ALA A 85 14.19 2.89 -4.01
CA ALA A 85 14.64 2.80 -2.63
C ALA A 85 15.14 4.16 -2.12
N THR A 86 14.63 4.58 -0.98
CA THR A 86 15.09 5.70 -0.17
C THR A 86 15.60 5.21 1.19
N VAL A 87 15.04 4.11 1.69
CA VAL A 87 15.39 3.46 2.97
C VAL A 87 15.47 1.96 2.75
N GLY A 88 16.44 1.27 3.39
CA GLY A 88 16.65 -0.17 3.33
C GLY A 88 17.36 -0.67 2.07
N ASN A 89 18.13 -1.73 2.21
CA ASN A 89 18.92 -2.36 1.15
C ASN A 89 18.04 -2.92 0.00
N LEU A 90 18.70 -3.31 -1.12
CA LEU A 90 18.04 -3.96 -2.25
C LEU A 90 17.87 -5.46 -1.98
N GLU A 91 16.96 -5.78 -1.07
CA GLU A 91 16.67 -7.14 -0.60
C GLU A 91 15.18 -7.45 -0.69
N TYR A 92 14.86 -8.73 -0.76
CA TYR A 92 13.48 -9.23 -0.80
C TYR A 92 12.65 -8.73 0.38
N ALA A 93 13.25 -8.72 1.59
CA ALA A 93 12.60 -8.24 2.81
C ALA A 93 12.12 -6.79 2.72
N ASN A 94 12.81 -5.96 1.93
CA ASN A 94 12.54 -4.54 1.75
C ASN A 94 11.63 -4.21 0.56
N CYS A 95 11.17 -5.23 -0.17
CA CYS A 95 10.21 -5.06 -1.26
C CYS A 95 8.78 -5.13 -0.74
N HIS A 96 7.94 -4.20 -1.19
CA HIS A 96 6.49 -4.30 -0.99
C HIS A 96 5.89 -5.44 -1.85
N PRO A 97 4.69 -5.93 -1.52
CA PRO A 97 3.86 -5.58 -0.37
C PRO A 97 4.39 -6.15 0.94
N PHE A 98 4.05 -5.49 2.06
CA PHE A 98 4.23 -6.02 3.40
C PHE A 98 2.93 -6.61 3.92
N THR A 99 3.03 -7.64 4.79
CA THR A 99 1.88 -8.28 5.43
C THR A 99 2.09 -8.42 6.93
N ALA A 100 1.00 -8.28 7.68
CA ALA A 100 0.95 -8.58 9.11
C ALA A 100 -0.44 -9.11 9.48
N SER A 101 -0.55 -9.88 10.55
CA SER A 101 -1.85 -10.36 11.04
C SER A 101 -2.19 -9.68 12.36
N ASP A 102 -3.45 -9.30 12.53
CA ASP A 102 -3.98 -8.85 13.80
C ASP A 102 -4.38 -10.04 14.72
N ASN A 103 -4.71 -9.75 15.96
CA ASN A 103 -5.08 -10.76 16.97
C ASN A 103 -6.38 -11.53 16.62
N SER A 104 -7.18 -11.04 15.67
CA SER A 104 -8.34 -11.77 15.15
C SER A 104 -7.95 -12.78 14.04
N GLY A 105 -6.68 -12.76 13.62
CA GLY A 105 -6.13 -13.54 12.52
C GLY A 105 -6.35 -12.89 11.14
N ARG A 106 -6.92 -11.69 11.07
CA ARG A 106 -7.08 -10.94 9.81
C ARG A 106 -5.72 -10.57 9.25
N VAL A 107 -5.50 -10.83 7.97
CA VAL A 107 -4.25 -10.48 7.28
C VAL A 107 -4.38 -9.10 6.63
N TRP A 108 -3.48 -8.22 6.99
CA TRP A 108 -3.33 -6.87 6.47
C TRP A 108 -2.19 -6.81 5.46
N THR A 109 -2.41 -6.17 4.35
CA THR A 109 -1.42 -6.02 3.28
C THR A 109 -1.27 -4.54 2.92
N LEU A 110 -0.03 -4.05 2.86
CA LEU A 110 0.28 -2.63 2.62
C LEU A 110 1.26 -2.46 1.48
N VAL A 111 1.00 -1.44 0.65
CA VAL A 111 1.98 -0.81 -0.24
C VAL A 111 2.04 0.69 0.07
N HIS A 112 3.25 1.27 0.10
CA HIS A 112 3.51 2.63 0.53
C HIS A 112 4.47 3.35 -0.42
N ASN A 113 4.11 4.56 -0.82
CA ASN A 113 4.96 5.50 -1.55
C ASN A 113 5.15 6.75 -0.70
N GLY A 114 6.12 6.73 0.18
CA GLY A 114 6.38 7.80 1.11
C GLY A 114 7.71 7.65 1.82
N THR A 115 7.90 8.47 2.84
CA THR A 115 9.03 8.41 3.75
C THR A 115 8.61 8.98 5.09
N ILE A 116 8.94 8.29 6.15
CA ILE A 116 8.71 8.73 7.53
C ILE A 116 9.96 9.44 8.02
N PHE A 117 9.93 10.75 8.05
CA PHE A 117 11.05 11.61 8.47
C PHE A 117 11.10 11.80 9.99
N GLY A 118 9.94 11.84 10.64
CA GLY A 118 9.79 11.92 12.08
C GLY A 118 8.82 10.86 12.56
N GLY A 119 9.19 10.06 13.54
CA GLY A 119 8.30 9.00 13.95
C GLY A 119 8.84 8.17 15.10
N GLU A 120 9.08 8.80 16.26
CA GLU A 120 9.41 8.06 17.49
C GLU A 120 8.41 6.93 17.75
N ILE A 121 7.14 7.14 17.36
CA ILE A 121 6.06 6.14 17.44
C ILE A 121 6.36 4.83 16.68
N LEU A 122 7.25 4.87 15.68
CA LEU A 122 7.68 3.69 14.92
C LEU A 122 8.93 3.02 15.48
N ASN A 123 9.57 3.59 16.51
CA ASN A 123 10.82 3.05 17.06
C ASN A 123 10.63 1.70 17.74
N ASP A 124 9.46 1.45 18.31
CA ASP A 124 9.12 0.17 18.99
C ASP A 124 9.14 -1.03 18.02
N TYR A 125 9.11 -0.77 16.72
CA TYR A 125 9.04 -1.81 15.69
C TYR A 125 10.40 -2.20 15.09
N PHE A 126 11.50 -1.50 15.41
CA PHE A 126 12.84 -1.83 14.92
C PHE A 126 13.29 -3.26 15.29
N GLY A 127 12.88 -3.77 16.44
CA GLY A 127 13.26 -5.10 16.93
C GLY A 127 12.40 -6.25 16.39
N ILE A 128 11.28 -5.96 15.72
CA ILE A 128 10.31 -6.95 15.28
C ILE A 128 10.00 -6.92 13.78
N GLN A 129 10.47 -5.91 13.06
CA GLN A 129 10.39 -5.88 11.61
C GLN A 129 11.30 -6.95 10.99
N PHE A 130 10.91 -7.46 9.82
CA PHE A 130 11.71 -8.44 9.10
C PHE A 130 12.76 -7.77 8.20
N GLY A 131 12.39 -6.68 7.53
CA GLY A 131 13.30 -5.85 6.73
C GLY A 131 13.83 -4.64 7.50
N GLU A 132 14.10 -3.56 6.76
CA GLU A 132 14.71 -2.32 7.31
C GLU A 132 13.86 -1.09 7.01
N THR A 133 12.71 -1.24 6.33
CA THR A 133 11.95 -0.10 5.80
C THR A 133 11.03 0.51 6.86
N ASP A 134 10.85 1.81 6.77
CA ASP A 134 9.81 2.56 7.48
C ASP A 134 8.40 2.08 7.12
N SER A 135 8.21 1.65 5.88
CA SER A 135 6.93 1.15 5.37
C SER A 135 6.44 -0.10 6.10
N GLU A 136 7.34 -1.05 6.42
CA GLU A 136 6.99 -2.21 7.22
C GLU A 136 6.58 -1.81 8.64
N ARG A 137 7.32 -0.88 9.26
CA ARG A 137 6.97 -0.35 10.58
C ARG A 137 5.63 0.37 10.61
N VAL A 138 5.29 1.10 9.52
CA VAL A 138 3.95 1.70 9.37
C VAL A 138 2.87 0.63 9.45
N LEU A 139 3.01 -0.47 8.72
CA LEU A 139 2.04 -1.57 8.78
C LEU A 139 1.95 -2.17 10.17
N LEU A 140 3.09 -2.50 10.80
CA LEU A 140 3.14 -3.08 12.15
C LEU A 140 2.46 -2.16 13.18
N HIS A 141 2.71 -0.86 13.08
CA HIS A 141 2.06 0.14 13.93
C HIS A 141 0.54 0.16 13.75
N LEU A 142 0.06 0.22 12.51
CA LEU A 142 -1.38 0.25 12.22
C LEU A 142 -2.08 -1.01 12.74
N VAL A 143 -1.48 -2.19 12.54
CA VAL A 143 -1.99 -3.46 13.05
C VAL A 143 -2.00 -3.48 14.58
N ALA A 144 -0.94 -3.01 15.23
CA ALA A 144 -0.90 -2.91 16.69
C ALA A 144 -1.98 -1.94 17.25
N CYS A 145 -2.35 -0.88 16.51
CA CYS A 145 -3.46 0.00 16.89
C CYS A 145 -4.81 -0.71 16.79
N ILE A 146 -5.01 -1.52 15.75
CA ILE A 146 -6.17 -2.40 15.62
C ILE A 146 -6.24 -3.36 16.80
N ASP A 147 -5.15 -4.03 17.15
CA ASP A 147 -5.09 -4.99 18.28
C ASP A 147 -5.40 -4.33 19.62
N ARG A 148 -4.86 -3.13 19.86
CA ARG A 148 -5.19 -2.35 21.06
C ARG A 148 -6.67 -1.98 21.13
N ALA A 149 -7.27 -1.63 19.99
CA ALA A 149 -8.69 -1.32 19.91
C ALA A 149 -9.56 -2.57 20.13
N GLN A 150 -9.22 -3.71 19.53
CA GLN A 150 -9.88 -5.01 19.76
C GLN A 150 -9.82 -5.41 21.24
N SER A 151 -8.63 -5.29 21.85
CA SER A 151 -8.45 -5.61 23.29
C SER A 151 -9.32 -4.74 24.18
N ARG A 152 -9.45 -3.43 23.89
CA ARG A 152 -10.31 -2.52 24.64
C ARG A 152 -11.81 -2.81 24.45
N ARG A 153 -12.21 -3.27 23.27
CA ARG A 153 -13.59 -3.60 22.95
C ARG A 153 -14.00 -5.00 23.40
N GLY A 154 -13.03 -5.92 23.55
CA GLY A 154 -13.27 -7.32 23.89
C GLY A 154 -13.80 -8.17 22.73
N HIS A 155 -13.75 -7.67 21.51
CA HIS A 155 -14.17 -8.39 20.29
C HIS A 155 -13.39 -7.91 19.05
N PRO A 156 -13.34 -8.70 17.97
CA PRO A 156 -12.83 -8.25 16.67
C PRO A 156 -13.59 -7.04 16.16
N LEU A 157 -12.88 -6.04 15.62
CA LEU A 157 -13.50 -4.83 15.10
C LEU A 157 -14.28 -5.11 13.80
N ASP A 158 -15.44 -4.47 13.66
CA ASP A 158 -16.15 -4.41 12.37
C ASP A 158 -15.46 -3.45 11.38
N ALA A 159 -15.96 -3.39 10.13
CA ALA A 159 -15.35 -2.57 9.08
C ALA A 159 -15.34 -1.07 9.40
N ASN A 160 -16.39 -0.57 10.08
CA ASN A 160 -16.47 0.84 10.46
C ASN A 160 -15.51 1.17 11.60
N GLU A 161 -15.42 0.31 12.60
CA GLU A 161 -14.51 0.47 13.73
C GLU A 161 -13.03 0.42 13.26
N ARG A 162 -12.70 -0.51 12.34
CA ARG A 162 -11.35 -0.56 11.73
C ARG A 162 -11.04 0.72 10.97
N PHE A 163 -12.01 1.22 10.18
CA PHE A 163 -11.85 2.49 9.47
C PHE A 163 -11.56 3.64 10.41
N ASP A 164 -12.29 3.76 11.54
CA ASP A 164 -12.09 4.85 12.49
C ASP A 164 -10.71 4.81 13.14
N VAL A 165 -10.24 3.62 13.52
CA VAL A 165 -8.88 3.44 14.03
C VAL A 165 -7.85 3.85 13.00
N LEU A 166 -7.96 3.34 11.77
CA LEU A 166 -7.01 3.65 10.70
C LEU A 166 -7.03 5.14 10.34
N ALA A 167 -8.19 5.78 10.28
CA ALA A 167 -8.30 7.21 9.95
C ALA A 167 -7.57 8.08 10.98
N SER A 168 -7.71 7.77 12.27
CA SER A 168 -7.00 8.45 13.35
C SER A 168 -5.49 8.27 13.27
N GLU A 169 -5.04 7.03 13.08
CA GLU A 169 -3.61 6.71 13.08
C GLU A 169 -2.91 7.21 11.81
N VAL A 170 -3.56 7.12 10.65
CA VAL A 170 -3.05 7.68 9.39
C VAL A 170 -2.92 9.20 9.48
N ALA A 171 -3.88 9.90 10.09
CA ALA A 171 -3.77 11.34 10.33
C ALA A 171 -2.57 11.68 11.23
N THR A 172 -2.34 10.88 12.27
CA THR A 172 -1.18 11.04 13.18
C THR A 172 0.14 10.81 12.44
N LEU A 173 0.24 9.72 11.69
CA LEU A 173 1.44 9.38 10.90
C LEU A 173 1.72 10.37 9.76
N ALA A 174 0.68 10.99 9.20
CA ALA A 174 0.82 11.95 8.10
C ALA A 174 1.48 13.27 8.53
N LYS A 175 1.46 13.58 9.84
CA LYS A 175 2.04 14.83 10.36
C LYS A 175 3.55 14.88 10.18
N GLY A 176 4.04 15.77 9.31
CA GLY A 176 5.45 15.93 9.00
C GLY A 176 6.06 14.82 8.13
N ASN A 177 5.27 13.87 7.68
CA ASN A 177 5.71 12.73 6.89
C ASN A 177 5.04 12.72 5.51
N LYS A 178 5.71 12.13 4.52
CA LYS A 178 5.12 11.80 3.24
C LYS A 178 4.49 10.42 3.32
N LEU A 179 3.16 10.36 3.29
CA LEU A 179 2.39 9.13 3.49
C LEU A 179 1.35 8.96 2.39
N ASN A 180 1.69 8.22 1.33
CA ASN A 180 0.73 7.78 0.33
C ASN A 180 0.69 6.26 0.36
N LEU A 181 -0.47 5.68 0.63
CA LEU A 181 -0.56 4.24 0.88
C LEU A 181 -1.86 3.64 0.35
N LEU A 182 -1.78 2.34 0.06
CA LEU A 182 -2.92 1.47 -0.12
C LEU A 182 -2.79 0.32 0.88
N ILE A 183 -3.88 0.00 1.57
CA ILE A 183 -3.97 -1.12 2.51
C ILE A 183 -5.17 -1.97 2.12
N TYR A 184 -5.03 -3.28 2.25
CA TYR A 184 -6.16 -4.22 2.13
C TYR A 184 -6.19 -5.14 3.33
N ASP A 185 -7.36 -5.31 3.95
CA ASP A 185 -7.57 -6.07 5.17
C ASP A 185 -8.30 -7.42 4.94
N GLY A 186 -8.34 -7.86 3.69
CA GLY A 186 -9.11 -9.05 3.28
C GLY A 186 -10.57 -8.75 2.93
N GLU A 187 -11.06 -7.53 3.23
CA GLU A 187 -12.44 -7.11 2.97
C GLU A 187 -12.51 -5.71 2.35
N VAL A 188 -11.79 -4.76 2.91
CA VAL A 188 -11.83 -3.34 2.55
C VAL A 188 -10.46 -2.89 2.07
N MET A 189 -10.42 -2.15 0.98
CA MET A 189 -9.23 -1.43 0.53
C MET A 189 -9.28 0.00 1.03
N TYR A 190 -8.23 0.40 1.73
CA TYR A 190 -8.05 1.76 2.23
C TYR A 190 -7.02 2.48 1.39
N ALA A 191 -7.26 3.75 1.06
CA ALA A 191 -6.33 4.59 0.34
C ALA A 191 -6.15 5.94 1.02
N HIS A 192 -4.92 6.43 1.03
CA HIS A 192 -4.57 7.73 1.59
C HIS A 192 -3.48 8.41 0.77
N SER A 193 -3.58 9.73 0.64
CA SER A 193 -2.53 10.57 0.05
C SER A 193 -2.48 11.92 0.73
N ASN A 194 -1.26 12.36 1.09
CA ASN A 194 -0.99 13.70 1.62
C ASN A 194 0.09 14.47 0.83
N PHE A 195 0.51 13.96 -0.31
CA PHE A 195 1.38 14.64 -1.25
C PHE A 195 0.62 14.86 -2.57
N ARG A 196 0.52 16.12 -3.03
CA ARG A 196 -0.31 16.50 -4.18
C ARG A 196 0.08 15.74 -5.44
N GLY A 197 -0.91 15.17 -6.12
CA GLY A 197 -0.71 14.43 -7.36
C GLY A 197 -0.01 13.09 -7.19
N ALA A 198 0.10 12.55 -5.96
CA ALA A 198 0.82 11.30 -5.70
C ALA A 198 -0.07 10.05 -5.73
N LEU A 199 -1.38 10.22 -5.79
CA LEU A 199 -2.30 9.09 -5.94
C LEU A 199 -3.58 9.56 -6.63
N HIS A 200 -4.02 8.78 -7.60
CA HIS A 200 -5.23 8.99 -8.39
C HIS A 200 -6.11 7.75 -8.33
N TYR A 201 -7.37 7.90 -8.70
CA TYR A 201 -8.25 6.78 -8.94
C TYR A 201 -8.99 6.94 -10.27
N SER A 202 -9.38 5.81 -10.83
CA SER A 202 -10.27 5.72 -12.00
C SER A 202 -11.37 4.72 -11.70
N LYS A 203 -12.58 5.00 -12.21
CA LYS A 203 -13.70 4.07 -12.14
C LYS A 203 -13.89 3.42 -13.51
N ASP A 204 -13.75 2.10 -13.56
CA ASP A 204 -13.91 1.32 -14.76
C ASP A 204 -14.97 0.22 -14.54
N GLY A 205 -16.21 0.52 -14.97
CA GLY A 205 -17.36 -0.34 -14.72
C GLY A 205 -17.62 -0.57 -13.23
N ASP A 206 -17.46 -1.81 -12.79
CA ASP A 206 -17.62 -2.26 -11.41
C ASP A 206 -16.28 -2.31 -10.62
N ALA A 207 -15.25 -1.61 -11.10
CA ALA A 207 -13.95 -1.55 -10.45
C ALA A 207 -13.54 -0.12 -10.12
N LEU A 208 -12.84 0.06 -8.99
CA LEU A 208 -12.01 1.19 -8.66
C LEU A 208 -10.54 0.80 -8.82
N ILE A 209 -9.81 1.59 -9.57
CA ILE A 209 -8.38 1.41 -9.83
C ILE A 209 -7.67 2.61 -9.22
N PHE A 210 -6.68 2.35 -8.37
CA PHE A 210 -5.83 3.37 -7.75
C PHE A 210 -4.44 3.30 -8.35
N SER A 211 -3.84 4.42 -8.71
CA SER A 211 -2.48 4.48 -9.24
C SER A 211 -1.77 5.77 -8.83
N THR A 212 -0.47 5.68 -8.57
CA THR A 212 0.36 6.87 -8.35
C THR A 212 0.30 7.81 -9.55
N ASN A 213 0.52 7.28 -10.74
CA ASN A 213 0.39 8.01 -11.99
C ASN A 213 -0.84 7.51 -12.76
N PRO A 214 -1.60 8.40 -13.42
CA PRO A 214 -2.60 7.98 -14.39
C PRO A 214 -2.02 7.03 -15.43
N LEU A 215 -2.72 5.92 -15.68
CA LEU A 215 -2.40 5.00 -16.76
C LEU A 215 -3.08 5.46 -18.06
N SER A 216 -2.68 4.88 -19.20
CA SER A 216 -3.16 5.31 -20.53
C SER A 216 -4.67 5.13 -20.73
N THR A 217 -5.29 4.22 -19.99
CA THR A 217 -6.72 3.95 -20.05
C THR A 217 -7.45 4.51 -18.81
N GLY A 218 -8.66 5.03 -19.04
CA GLY A 218 -9.56 5.51 -17.99
C GLY A 218 -9.50 7.02 -17.74
N ASP A 219 -10.53 7.52 -17.08
CA ASP A 219 -10.62 8.89 -16.58
C ASP A 219 -10.07 8.93 -15.15
N TRP A 220 -8.96 9.62 -14.97
CA TRP A 220 -8.27 9.68 -13.69
C TRP A 220 -8.59 10.94 -12.91
N THR A 221 -8.95 10.75 -11.66
CA THR A 221 -9.23 11.81 -10.68
C THR A 221 -8.23 11.73 -9.55
N PRO A 222 -7.66 12.86 -9.08
CA PRO A 222 -6.85 12.85 -7.85
C PRO A 222 -7.64 12.26 -6.67
N LEU A 223 -6.97 11.43 -5.85
CA LEU A 223 -7.59 10.88 -4.64
C LEU A 223 -8.03 12.03 -3.71
N PRO A 224 -9.16 11.91 -2.98
CA PRO A 224 -9.52 12.85 -1.92
C PRO A 224 -8.36 13.10 -0.97
N PHE A 225 -7.94 14.37 -0.88
CA PHE A 225 -6.65 14.76 -0.32
C PHE A 225 -6.66 14.88 1.20
N THR A 226 -5.56 14.48 1.86
CA THR A 226 -5.36 14.50 3.33
C THR A 226 -6.46 13.79 4.11
N ARG A 227 -7.00 12.70 3.59
CA ARG A 227 -8.00 11.88 4.26
C ARG A 227 -7.88 10.42 3.89
N LEU A 228 -8.29 9.55 4.80
CA LEU A 228 -8.43 8.14 4.48
C LEU A 228 -9.76 7.93 3.75
N VAL A 229 -9.74 7.15 2.68
CA VAL A 229 -10.93 6.63 2.00
C VAL A 229 -10.94 5.12 2.06
N ALA A 230 -12.13 4.52 2.10
CA ALA A 230 -12.35 3.09 2.06
C ALA A 230 -13.13 2.71 0.81
N ALA A 231 -12.70 1.65 0.15
CA ALA A 231 -13.34 1.09 -1.04
C ALA A 231 -13.59 -0.40 -0.86
N ARG A 232 -14.70 -0.88 -1.38
CA ARG A 232 -15.06 -2.29 -1.43
C ARG A 232 -15.90 -2.55 -2.69
N ASP A 233 -15.66 -3.66 -3.35
CA ASP A 233 -16.44 -4.10 -4.49
C ASP A 233 -16.61 -3.04 -5.59
N GLY A 234 -15.51 -2.31 -5.88
CA GLY A 234 -15.49 -1.29 -6.93
C GLY A 234 -16.18 0.05 -6.57
N ALA A 235 -16.48 0.28 -5.30
CA ALA A 235 -17.12 1.52 -4.86
C ALA A 235 -16.45 2.09 -3.60
N PHE A 236 -16.41 3.41 -3.48
CA PHE A 236 -16.13 4.06 -2.21
C PHE A 236 -17.29 3.80 -1.23
N ILE A 237 -16.94 3.36 -0.03
CA ILE A 237 -17.92 3.04 1.02
C ILE A 237 -17.83 4.00 2.20
N ARG A 238 -16.67 4.64 2.40
CA ARG A 238 -16.46 5.58 3.50
C ARG A 238 -15.31 6.54 3.20
N GLU A 239 -15.38 7.74 3.75
CA GLU A 239 -14.37 8.78 3.66
C GLU A 239 -14.27 9.50 5.01
N ALA A 240 -13.03 9.71 5.49
CA ALA A 240 -12.77 10.47 6.71
C ALA A 240 -12.75 11.99 6.42
N PRO A 241 -12.98 12.84 7.42
CA PRO A 241 -12.69 14.27 7.31
C PRO A 241 -11.22 14.51 6.95
N PRO A 242 -10.90 15.60 6.22
CA PRO A 242 -9.51 15.94 5.94
C PRO A 242 -8.77 16.32 7.23
N HIS A 243 -7.61 15.71 7.47
CA HIS A 243 -6.78 16.03 8.65
C HIS A 243 -5.86 17.25 8.42
N GLY A 244 -5.69 17.71 7.18
CA GLY A 244 -4.94 18.92 6.85
C GLY A 244 -3.42 18.80 6.87
N HIS A 245 -2.84 17.64 7.18
CA HIS A 245 -1.38 17.42 7.21
C HIS A 245 -0.87 17.12 5.79
N GLU A 246 -0.74 18.16 4.98
CA GLU A 246 -0.11 18.07 3.66
C GLU A 246 1.41 17.94 3.82
N TYR A 247 2.03 17.02 3.08
CA TYR A 247 3.47 16.98 2.94
C TYR A 247 3.90 17.93 1.82
N ILE A 248 4.78 18.86 2.15
CA ILE A 248 5.42 19.77 1.19
C ILE A 248 6.85 19.30 1.00
N TYR A 249 7.24 19.03 -0.25
CA TYR A 249 8.58 18.55 -0.57
C TYR A 249 9.66 19.55 -0.08
N ASN A 250 10.55 19.05 0.76
CA ASN A 250 11.73 19.77 1.22
C ASN A 250 12.97 18.92 0.87
N PRO A 251 13.91 19.43 0.03
CA PRO A 251 15.12 18.69 -0.30
C PRO A 251 15.98 18.33 0.93
N ASP A 252 15.95 19.13 1.98
CA ASP A 252 16.76 18.90 3.19
C ASP A 252 16.26 17.67 3.98
N ASP A 253 14.96 17.32 3.91
CA ASP A 253 14.44 16.11 4.53
C ASP A 253 15.12 14.84 3.96
N TYR A 254 15.42 14.85 2.67
CA TYR A 254 16.05 13.71 1.97
C TYR A 254 17.57 13.64 2.16
N ARG A 255 18.24 14.75 2.51
CA ARG A 255 19.67 14.72 2.79
C ARG A 255 20.01 13.76 3.93
N PHE A 256 19.24 13.74 5.00
CA PHE A 256 19.46 12.83 6.12
C PHE A 256 19.20 11.38 5.74
N VAL A 257 18.20 11.12 4.90
CA VAL A 257 17.88 9.79 4.40
C VAL A 257 19.03 9.26 3.53
N TYR A 258 19.52 10.06 2.57
CA TYR A 258 20.63 9.68 1.69
C TYR A 258 21.98 9.60 2.41
N MET A 259 22.21 10.40 3.45
CA MET A 259 23.42 10.30 4.27
C MET A 259 23.50 8.97 5.04
N ASN A 260 22.38 8.43 5.47
CA ASN A 260 22.33 7.10 6.09
C ASN A 260 22.56 5.97 5.06
N PHE A 261 22.17 6.15 3.81
CA PHE A 261 22.45 5.23 2.69
C PHE A 261 23.94 5.24 2.29
N ALA A 262 24.61 6.39 2.32
CA ALA A 262 26.02 6.52 1.95
C ALA A 262 26.99 5.93 3.00
N ARG A 263 26.50 5.47 4.14
CA ARG A 263 27.27 4.85 5.22
C ARG A 263 27.16 3.31 5.27
N LEU A 264 26.34 2.74 4.38
CA LEU A 264 26.20 1.31 4.14
C LEU A 264 26.93 0.90 2.87
#